data_961d85ac9fcf236685680e3cfc9aac53
#
_entry.id   961d85ac9fcf236685680e3cfc9aac53
#
_cell.length_a   1.000
_cell.length_b   1.000
_cell.length_c   1.000
_cell.angle_alpha   90.00
_cell.angle_beta   90.00
_cell.angle_gamma   90.00
#
_symmetry.space_group_name_H-M   'P 1'
#
loop_
_entity.id
_entity.type
_entity.pdbx_description
1 polymer ?
#
loop_
_entity_poly.entity_id
_entity_poly.type
_entity_poly.pdbx_seq_one_letter_code
_entity_poly.pdbx_strand_id
1 'polypeptide(L)'
;WISVRERLTETDRYFFVPCSEEELEKQSDRKWDNPITFSIVVPLYRTPETYLKRMITSVMVQSYPHWELILADATEDRSVEETLMQQGFLKEQPTDGETEPVAADPRIRYVHLKENAGIAANTNQALPYAKGEYIGLLDHDDVLTPDALYEMADAVTKAYDRGVKAAFIYSDEDKCDGEETRY
;
A
#
# COMPACT_ATOMS: atom_id res chain seq x y z
N TRP A 1 -14.06 -13.82 16.23
CA TRP A 1 -14.45 -12.68 15.37
C TRP A 1 -14.76 -11.52 16.30
N ILE A 2 -13.87 -10.55 16.41
CA ILE A 2 -14.17 -9.28 17.07
C ILE A 2 -14.56 -8.34 15.94
N SER A 3 -15.87 -8.21 15.71
CA SER A 3 -16.39 -7.15 14.85
C SER A 3 -16.33 -5.86 15.68
N VAL A 4 -15.50 -4.92 15.30
CA VAL A 4 -15.59 -3.53 15.76
C VAL A 4 -16.70 -2.82 14.98
N ARG A 5 -17.82 -3.49 14.77
CA ARG A 5 -19.06 -2.85 14.36
C ARG A 5 -19.80 -2.43 15.63
N GLU A 6 -19.62 -1.19 16.06
CA GLU A 6 -20.77 -0.50 16.66
C GLU A 6 -21.88 -0.53 15.61
N ARG A 7 -23.07 -1.01 16.00
CA ARG A 7 -24.23 -1.00 15.11
C ARG A 7 -24.53 0.46 14.78
N LEU A 8 -24.05 0.90 13.60
CA LEU A 8 -24.52 2.13 13.01
C LEU A 8 -26.02 1.96 12.75
N THR A 9 -26.82 2.87 13.26
CA THR A 9 -28.26 2.90 12.96
C THR A 9 -28.46 3.31 11.52
N GLU A 10 -29.58 2.97 10.88
CA GLU A 10 -29.91 3.28 9.48
C GLU A 10 -29.81 4.78 9.10
N THR A 11 -29.66 5.65 10.09
CA THR A 11 -29.46 7.10 9.92
C THR A 11 -28.00 7.53 9.82
N ASP A 12 -27.06 6.67 10.16
CA ASP A 12 -25.63 6.97 10.04
C ASP A 12 -25.17 6.67 8.60
N ARG A 13 -25.52 7.57 7.66
CA ARG A 13 -24.86 7.58 6.37
C ARG A 13 -23.38 7.81 6.61
N TYR A 14 -22.56 6.92 6.10
CA TYR A 14 -21.11 7.01 6.15
C TYR A 14 -20.68 8.33 5.51
N PHE A 15 -20.43 9.34 6.33
CA PHE A 15 -19.73 10.51 5.89
C PHE A 15 -18.26 10.24 6.13
N PHE A 16 -17.51 9.98 5.06
CA PHE A 16 -16.06 10.01 5.15
C PHE A 16 -15.64 11.43 5.54
N VAL A 17 -15.04 11.55 6.71
CA VAL A 17 -14.37 12.77 7.13
C VAL A 17 -12.89 12.55 6.89
N PRO A 18 -12.26 13.25 5.93
CA PRO A 18 -10.82 13.16 5.74
C PRO A 18 -10.09 13.50 7.03
N CYS A 19 -9.04 12.75 7.35
CA CYS A 19 -8.16 13.09 8.47
C CYS A 19 -7.55 14.47 8.22
N SER A 20 -7.56 15.35 9.21
CA SER A 20 -6.99 16.69 9.08
C SER A 20 -5.47 16.65 9.03
N GLU A 21 -4.83 17.66 8.44
CA GLU A 21 -3.36 17.77 8.42
C GLU A 21 -2.77 17.73 9.84
N GLU A 22 -3.39 18.42 10.80
CA GLU A 22 -2.96 18.43 12.21
C GLU A 22 -3.02 17.02 12.84
N GLU A 23 -4.03 16.22 12.48
CA GLU A 23 -4.16 14.85 12.95
C GLU A 23 -3.09 13.95 12.31
N LEU A 24 -2.85 14.07 11.01
CA LEU A 24 -1.80 13.34 10.30
C LEU A 24 -0.40 13.64 10.86
N GLU A 25 -0.12 14.90 11.23
CA GLU A 25 1.11 15.29 11.90
C GLU A 25 1.24 14.60 13.25
N LYS A 26 0.18 14.61 14.07
CA LYS A 26 0.16 13.90 15.38
C LYS A 26 0.37 12.40 15.22
N GLN A 27 -0.26 11.80 14.21
CA GLN A 27 -0.09 10.39 13.89
C GLN A 27 1.36 10.06 13.52
N SER A 28 1.98 10.89 12.68
CA SER A 28 3.37 10.72 12.24
C SER A 28 4.38 10.86 13.38
N ASP A 29 4.09 11.72 14.37
CA ASP A 29 4.94 11.96 15.53
C ASP A 29 4.78 10.90 16.64
N ARG A 30 3.76 10.05 16.54
CA ARG A 30 3.49 9.02 17.54
C ARG A 30 4.67 8.06 17.67
N LYS A 31 5.12 7.82 18.90
CA LYS A 31 6.07 6.77 19.22
C LYS A 31 5.36 5.45 19.47
N TRP A 32 5.84 4.41 18.83
CA TRP A 32 5.32 3.06 18.94
C TRP A 32 6.33 2.21 19.72
N ASP A 33 5.92 1.57 20.80
CA ASP A 33 6.82 0.71 21.61
C ASP A 33 7.24 -0.53 20.82
N ASN A 34 6.32 -1.11 20.07
CA ASN A 34 6.55 -2.26 19.21
C ASN A 34 5.92 -2.00 17.83
N PRO A 35 6.56 -1.21 16.96
CA PRO A 35 6.01 -0.92 15.64
C PRO A 35 5.96 -2.19 14.80
N ILE A 36 4.82 -2.43 14.18
CA ILE A 36 4.64 -3.50 13.20
C ILE A 36 4.96 -2.98 11.80
N THR A 37 5.56 -3.79 10.95
CA THR A 37 5.82 -3.42 9.56
C THR A 37 4.78 -4.04 8.64
N PHE A 38 4.20 -3.22 7.75
CA PHE A 38 3.31 -3.67 6.69
C PHE A 38 4.08 -3.83 5.39
N SER A 39 3.93 -4.98 4.72
CA SER A 39 4.37 -5.17 3.33
C SER A 39 3.17 -4.97 2.41
N ILE A 40 3.14 -3.85 1.69
CA ILE A 40 2.10 -3.60 0.70
C ILE A 40 2.55 -4.23 -0.62
N VAL A 41 1.78 -5.19 -1.11
CA VAL A 41 2.08 -5.93 -2.34
C VAL A 41 1.12 -5.51 -3.43
N VAL A 42 1.68 -5.02 -4.54
CA VAL A 42 0.93 -4.51 -5.68
C VAL A 42 1.34 -5.27 -6.94
N PRO A 43 0.48 -6.12 -7.49
CA PRO A 43 0.72 -6.71 -8.81
C PRO A 43 0.48 -5.66 -9.90
N LEU A 44 1.46 -5.48 -10.78
CA LEU A 44 1.39 -4.57 -11.91
C LEU A 44 1.29 -5.36 -13.21
N TYR A 45 0.48 -4.88 -14.14
CA TYR A 45 0.42 -5.38 -15.51
C TYR A 45 -0.10 -4.31 -16.45
N ARG A 46 0.78 -3.79 -17.30
CA ARG A 46 0.45 -2.70 -18.26
C ARG A 46 -0.27 -1.53 -17.59
N THR A 47 0.14 -1.22 -16.36
CA THR A 47 -0.50 -0.22 -15.51
C THR A 47 -0.36 1.18 -16.11
N PRO A 48 -1.45 1.92 -16.32
CA PRO A 48 -1.39 3.30 -16.79
C PRO A 48 -0.61 4.21 -15.83
N GLU A 49 0.14 5.13 -16.40
CA GLU A 49 1.00 6.07 -15.66
C GLU A 49 0.27 6.80 -14.53
N THR A 50 -0.95 7.27 -14.79
CA THR A 50 -1.75 8.03 -13.82
C THR A 50 -2.10 7.20 -12.59
N TYR A 51 -2.52 5.95 -12.77
CA TYR A 51 -2.84 5.04 -11.66
C TYR A 51 -1.58 4.67 -10.88
N LEU A 52 -0.52 4.33 -11.59
CA LEU A 52 0.76 3.98 -10.99
C LEU A 52 1.26 5.08 -10.05
N LYS A 53 1.26 6.34 -10.52
CA LYS A 53 1.67 7.49 -9.73
C LYS A 53 0.79 7.70 -8.50
N ARG A 54 -0.53 7.65 -8.68
CA ARG A 54 -1.50 7.87 -7.59
C ARG A 54 -1.37 6.80 -6.50
N MET A 55 -1.35 5.53 -6.90
CA MET A 55 -1.20 4.39 -6.00
C MET A 55 0.09 4.51 -5.18
N ILE A 56 1.26 4.68 -5.83
CA ILE A 56 2.54 4.80 -5.12
C ILE A 56 2.55 6.01 -4.18
N THR A 57 2.07 7.17 -4.65
CA THR A 57 2.01 8.36 -3.81
C THR A 57 1.13 8.14 -2.60
N SER A 58 -0.01 7.45 -2.71
CA SER A 58 -0.92 7.18 -1.59
C SER A 58 -0.25 6.33 -0.49
N VAL A 59 0.67 5.44 -0.86
CA VAL A 59 1.47 4.67 0.10
C VAL A 59 2.59 5.53 0.70
N MET A 60 3.23 6.39 -0.10
CA MET A 60 4.34 7.22 0.37
C MET A 60 3.92 8.30 1.38
N VAL A 61 2.67 8.78 1.30
CA VAL A 61 2.13 9.83 2.19
C VAL A 61 1.48 9.28 3.45
N GLN A 62 1.57 7.98 3.72
CA GLN A 62 1.02 7.38 4.93
C GLN A 62 1.60 8.02 6.20
N SER A 63 0.74 8.39 7.15
CA SER A 63 1.14 8.93 8.46
C SER A 63 1.85 7.89 9.35
N TYR A 64 1.69 6.60 9.06
CA TYR A 64 2.43 5.52 9.70
C TYR A 64 3.70 5.17 8.90
N PRO A 65 4.91 5.27 9.49
CA PRO A 65 6.15 5.17 8.71
C PRO A 65 6.68 3.76 8.46
N HIS A 66 6.16 2.74 9.18
CA HIS A 66 6.71 1.38 9.14
C HIS A 66 6.00 0.52 8.08
N TRP A 67 6.35 0.76 6.83
CA TRP A 67 5.85 0.00 5.68
C TRP A 67 6.95 -0.22 4.65
N GLU A 68 6.77 -1.21 3.83
CA GLU A 68 7.46 -1.41 2.56
C GLU A 68 6.44 -1.61 1.43
N LEU A 69 6.78 -1.20 0.22
CA LEU A 69 5.96 -1.34 -0.97
C LEU A 69 6.67 -2.24 -1.98
N ILE A 70 6.01 -3.31 -2.40
CA ILE A 70 6.52 -4.28 -3.37
C ILE A 70 5.72 -4.16 -4.65
N LEU A 71 6.35 -3.64 -5.70
CA LEU A 71 5.79 -3.50 -7.03
C LEU A 71 6.19 -4.72 -7.86
N ALA A 72 5.27 -5.64 -8.09
CA ALA A 72 5.51 -6.88 -8.81
C ALA A 72 4.98 -6.77 -10.25
N ASP A 73 5.84 -6.39 -11.17
CA ASP A 73 5.49 -6.09 -12.56
C ASP A 73 5.60 -7.32 -13.46
N ALA A 74 4.48 -7.73 -14.02
CA ALA A 74 4.35 -8.82 -14.98
C ALA A 74 4.18 -8.34 -16.43
N THR A 75 4.47 -7.07 -16.71
CA THR A 75 4.42 -6.51 -18.07
C THR A 75 5.54 -7.12 -18.91
N GLU A 76 5.23 -7.55 -20.13
CA GLU A 76 6.16 -8.29 -21.01
C GLU A 76 7.32 -7.43 -21.51
N ASP A 77 7.12 -6.14 -21.59
CA ASP A 77 8.14 -5.16 -21.95
C ASP A 77 8.56 -4.34 -20.72
N ARG A 78 9.42 -3.35 -20.90
CA ARG A 78 9.88 -2.49 -19.80
C ARG A 78 9.11 -1.18 -19.65
N SER A 79 7.92 -1.07 -20.24
CA SER A 79 7.17 0.19 -20.29
C SER A 79 6.78 0.71 -18.89
N VAL A 80 6.42 -0.16 -17.97
CA VAL A 80 6.11 0.21 -16.56
C VAL A 80 7.39 0.63 -15.83
N GLU A 81 8.49 -0.09 -16.01
CA GLU A 81 9.79 0.26 -15.44
C GLU A 81 10.27 1.64 -15.93
N GLU A 82 10.19 1.89 -17.23
CA GLU A 82 10.53 3.18 -17.84
C GLU A 82 9.65 4.31 -17.29
N THR A 83 8.35 4.06 -17.14
CA THR A 83 7.42 5.01 -16.54
C THR A 83 7.81 5.34 -15.10
N LEU A 84 8.15 4.33 -14.29
CA LEU A 84 8.61 4.52 -12.91
C LEU A 84 9.91 5.33 -12.82
N MET A 85 10.84 5.13 -13.78
CA MET A 85 12.06 5.94 -13.88
C MET A 85 11.73 7.39 -14.25
N GLN A 86 10.89 7.62 -15.25
CA GLN A 86 10.47 8.96 -15.67
C GLN A 86 9.76 9.74 -14.56
N GLN A 87 9.00 9.04 -13.72
CA GLN A 87 8.32 9.64 -12.56
C GLN A 87 9.24 9.79 -11.35
N GLY A 88 10.47 9.30 -11.39
CA GLY A 88 11.45 9.40 -10.32
C GLY A 88 11.26 8.40 -9.17
N PHE A 89 10.44 7.37 -9.34
CA PHE A 89 10.29 6.29 -8.34
C PHE A 89 11.43 5.28 -8.42
N LEU A 90 11.98 5.07 -9.61
CA LEU A 90 13.20 4.30 -9.82
C LEU A 90 14.34 5.21 -10.27
N LYS A 91 15.56 4.87 -9.89
CA LYS A 91 16.79 5.56 -10.32
C LYS A 91 17.18 5.08 -11.71
N GLU A 92 17.65 6.00 -12.53
CA GLU A 92 18.32 5.61 -13.78
C GLU A 92 19.51 4.70 -13.48
N GLN A 93 19.60 3.59 -14.21
CA GLN A 93 20.70 2.64 -14.07
C GLN A 93 21.60 2.66 -15.32
N PRO A 94 22.88 2.28 -15.17
CA PRO A 94 23.70 1.96 -16.33
C PRO A 94 23.04 0.84 -17.13
N THR A 95 23.04 0.96 -18.45
CA THR A 95 22.39 0.07 -19.42
C THR A 95 23.07 -1.31 -19.57
N ASP A 96 23.68 -1.84 -18.50
CA ASP A 96 24.30 -3.17 -18.53
C ASP A 96 23.29 -4.34 -18.50
N GLY A 97 22.02 -4.04 -18.19
CA GLY A 97 20.93 -5.01 -18.24
C GLY A 97 20.95 -6.11 -17.17
N GLU A 98 21.97 -6.13 -16.32
CA GLU A 98 22.16 -7.19 -15.31
C GLU A 98 21.77 -6.77 -13.89
N THR A 99 21.61 -5.48 -13.65
CA THR A 99 21.33 -4.95 -12.31
C THR A 99 19.82 -4.73 -12.10
N GLU A 100 19.27 -5.22 -10.98
CA GLU A 100 17.87 -4.93 -10.63
C GLU A 100 17.69 -3.43 -10.41
N PRO A 101 16.56 -2.84 -10.88
CA PRO A 101 16.27 -1.42 -10.69
C PRO A 101 16.23 -1.04 -9.21
N VAL A 102 16.86 0.10 -8.87
CA VAL A 102 16.92 0.61 -7.51
C VAL A 102 15.87 1.71 -7.32
N ALA A 103 14.98 1.55 -6.36
CA ALA A 103 14.00 2.57 -6.03
C ALA A 103 14.64 3.83 -5.41
N ALA A 104 13.99 4.98 -5.62
CA ALA A 104 14.40 6.25 -5.03
C ALA A 104 14.17 6.26 -3.50
N ASP A 105 13.04 5.72 -3.06
CA ASP A 105 12.74 5.47 -1.63
C ASP A 105 13.17 4.04 -1.27
N PRO A 106 14.01 3.84 -0.23
CA PRO A 106 14.50 2.52 0.15
C PRO A 106 13.41 1.56 0.65
N ARG A 107 12.22 2.06 0.96
CA ARG A 107 11.05 1.26 1.35
C ARG A 107 10.30 0.68 0.15
N ILE A 108 10.62 1.12 -1.07
CA ILE A 108 10.00 0.62 -2.30
C ILE A 108 10.92 -0.42 -2.92
N ARG A 109 10.35 -1.52 -3.35
CA ARG A 109 11.02 -2.56 -4.12
C ARG A 109 10.27 -2.82 -5.41
N TYR A 110 10.96 -2.73 -6.52
CA TYR A 110 10.44 -3.15 -7.82
C TYR A 110 10.98 -4.54 -8.16
N VAL A 111 10.10 -5.40 -8.64
CA VAL A 111 10.43 -6.76 -9.06
C VAL A 111 9.78 -7.01 -10.42
N HIS A 112 10.60 -7.25 -11.45
CA HIS A 112 10.09 -7.67 -12.74
C HIS A 112 9.86 -9.19 -12.75
N LEU A 113 8.62 -9.60 -12.99
CA LEU A 113 8.25 -11.02 -13.06
C LEU A 113 8.53 -11.57 -14.45
N LYS A 114 8.87 -12.86 -14.53
CA LYS A 114 9.25 -13.50 -15.80
C LYS A 114 8.10 -13.63 -16.80
N GLU A 115 6.87 -13.75 -16.29
CA GLU A 115 5.66 -13.92 -17.09
C GLU A 115 4.43 -13.43 -16.32
N ASN A 116 3.39 -13.07 -17.06
CA ASN A 116 2.10 -12.77 -16.48
C ASN A 116 1.31 -14.08 -16.30
N ALA A 117 1.27 -14.58 -15.07
CA ALA A 117 0.51 -15.78 -14.70
C ALA A 117 -0.88 -15.45 -14.09
N GLY A 118 -1.33 -14.19 -14.22
CA GLY A 118 -2.57 -13.69 -13.64
C GLY A 118 -2.39 -13.17 -12.22
N ILE A 119 -3.38 -12.40 -11.76
CA ILE A 119 -3.28 -11.55 -10.55
C ILE A 119 -2.83 -12.35 -9.31
N ALA A 120 -3.47 -13.49 -9.04
CA ALA A 120 -3.15 -14.30 -7.87
C ALA A 120 -1.73 -14.91 -7.93
N ALA A 121 -1.32 -15.39 -9.11
CA ALA A 121 0.00 -15.98 -9.27
C ALA A 121 1.10 -14.92 -9.25
N ASN A 122 0.87 -13.74 -9.82
CA ASN A 122 1.78 -12.60 -9.76
C ASN A 122 1.95 -12.13 -8.32
N THR A 123 0.85 -12.00 -7.55
CA THR A 123 0.87 -11.69 -6.12
C THR A 123 1.68 -12.74 -5.35
N ASN A 124 1.45 -14.03 -5.59
CA ASN A 124 2.18 -15.11 -4.92
C ASN A 124 3.69 -15.07 -5.22
N GLN A 125 4.09 -14.66 -6.42
CA GLN A 125 5.50 -14.48 -6.77
C GLN A 125 6.14 -13.28 -6.05
N ALA A 126 5.33 -12.28 -5.65
CA ALA A 126 5.79 -11.13 -4.88
C ALA A 126 5.96 -11.41 -3.38
N LEU A 127 5.17 -12.33 -2.81
CA LEU A 127 5.19 -12.63 -1.36
C LEU A 127 6.58 -12.95 -0.78
N PRO A 128 7.49 -13.67 -1.45
CA PRO A 128 8.83 -13.94 -0.93
C PRO A 128 9.68 -12.68 -0.69
N TYR A 129 9.32 -11.55 -1.26
CA TYR A 129 10.00 -10.28 -1.05
C TYR A 129 9.45 -9.48 0.14
N ALA A 130 8.28 -9.88 0.66
CA ALA A 130 7.65 -9.27 1.82
C ALA A 130 8.39 -9.64 3.12
N LYS A 131 8.69 -8.64 3.95
CA LYS A 131 9.41 -8.79 5.22
C LYS A 131 8.60 -8.33 6.42
N GLY A 132 7.47 -7.66 6.18
CA GLY A 132 6.59 -7.15 7.23
C GLY A 132 5.83 -8.27 7.93
N GLU A 133 5.37 -7.99 9.14
CA GLU A 133 4.54 -8.90 9.93
C GLU A 133 3.14 -9.05 9.35
N TYR A 134 2.66 -8.04 8.64
CA TYR A 134 1.37 -8.05 7.95
C TYR A 134 1.57 -7.74 6.47
N ILE A 135 0.82 -8.44 5.64
CA ILE A 135 0.80 -8.22 4.20
C ILE A 135 -0.49 -7.53 3.83
N GLY A 136 -0.38 -6.34 3.24
CA GLY A 136 -1.48 -5.63 2.59
C GLY A 136 -1.50 -5.94 1.10
N LEU A 137 -2.66 -6.31 0.58
CA LEU A 137 -2.87 -6.45 -0.86
C LEU A 137 -3.53 -5.17 -1.36
N LEU A 138 -2.97 -4.55 -2.38
CA LEU A 138 -3.48 -3.31 -2.97
C LEU A 138 -3.46 -3.47 -4.50
N ASP A 139 -4.54 -3.14 -5.15
CA ASP A 139 -4.60 -3.13 -6.60
C ASP A 139 -3.95 -1.86 -7.18
N HIS A 140 -3.44 -1.97 -8.40
CA HIS A 140 -2.64 -0.91 -9.02
C HIS A 140 -3.41 0.37 -9.36
N ASP A 141 -4.73 0.33 -9.35
CA ASP A 141 -5.66 1.42 -9.60
C ASP A 141 -6.37 1.95 -8.35
N ASP A 142 -6.10 1.33 -7.19
CA ASP A 142 -6.60 1.76 -5.89
C ASP A 142 -5.65 2.72 -5.17
N VAL A 143 -6.18 3.44 -4.19
CA VAL A 143 -5.43 4.38 -3.34
C VAL A 143 -5.79 4.19 -1.86
N LEU A 144 -4.81 4.35 -0.99
CA LEU A 144 -5.00 4.37 0.45
C LEU A 144 -5.28 5.81 0.93
N THR A 145 -6.15 5.96 1.94
CA THR A 145 -6.23 7.22 2.68
C THR A 145 -4.94 7.45 3.46
N PRO A 146 -4.50 8.71 3.70
CA PRO A 146 -3.21 8.99 4.33
C PRO A 146 -3.01 8.40 5.72
N ASP A 147 -4.08 8.05 6.41
CA ASP A 147 -4.12 7.47 7.77
C ASP A 147 -4.36 5.95 7.79
N ALA A 148 -4.55 5.31 6.62
CA ALA A 148 -4.96 3.91 6.55
C ALA A 148 -4.05 2.96 7.33
N LEU A 149 -2.74 3.05 7.14
CA LEU A 149 -1.80 2.18 7.83
C LEU A 149 -1.67 2.52 9.32
N TYR A 150 -1.89 3.78 9.70
CA TYR A 150 -1.94 4.18 11.10
C TYR A 150 -3.12 3.53 11.82
N GLU A 151 -4.32 3.60 11.26
CA GLU A 151 -5.51 3.00 11.84
C GLU A 151 -5.38 1.48 11.96
N MET A 152 -4.81 0.82 10.95
CA MET A 152 -4.51 -0.60 11.01
C MET A 152 -3.49 -0.94 12.11
N ALA A 153 -2.41 -0.17 12.24
CA ALA A 153 -1.39 -0.36 13.26
C ALA A 153 -1.96 -0.16 14.67
N ASP A 154 -2.79 0.87 14.86
CA ASP A 154 -3.45 1.16 16.12
C ASP A 154 -4.43 0.04 16.51
N ALA A 155 -5.22 -0.45 15.55
CA ALA A 155 -6.13 -1.57 15.77
C ALA A 155 -5.39 -2.86 16.20
N VAL A 156 -4.26 -3.17 15.54
CA VAL A 156 -3.42 -4.32 15.92
C VAL A 156 -2.85 -4.13 17.32
N THR A 157 -2.30 -2.95 17.62
CA THR A 157 -1.73 -2.64 18.94
C THR A 157 -2.79 -2.80 20.04
N LYS A 158 -3.98 -2.23 19.84
CA LYS A 158 -5.11 -2.38 20.77
C LYS A 158 -5.56 -3.83 20.94
N ALA A 159 -5.48 -4.65 19.91
CA ALA A 159 -5.76 -6.08 20.00
C ALA A 159 -4.70 -6.80 20.86
N TYR A 160 -3.41 -6.51 20.64
CA TYR A 160 -2.32 -7.06 21.45
C TYR A 160 -2.44 -6.70 22.93
N ASP A 161 -2.78 -5.46 23.25
CA ASP A 161 -2.98 -5.00 24.64
C ASP A 161 -4.10 -5.76 25.36
N ARG A 162 -5.04 -6.33 24.59
CA ARG A 162 -6.12 -7.20 25.09
C ARG A 162 -5.75 -8.69 25.04
N GLY A 163 -4.49 -9.02 24.73
CA GLY A 163 -4.02 -10.41 24.60
C GLY A 163 -4.50 -11.14 23.33
N VAL A 164 -4.95 -10.40 22.32
CA VAL A 164 -5.44 -10.96 21.06
C VAL A 164 -4.39 -10.72 19.97
N LYS A 165 -3.93 -11.79 19.32
CA LYS A 165 -3.11 -11.69 18.12
C LYS A 165 -4.04 -11.60 16.90
N ALA A 166 -4.12 -10.43 16.28
CA ALA A 166 -4.87 -10.25 15.05
C ALA A 166 -4.19 -11.05 13.92
N ALA A 167 -4.92 -11.97 13.30
CA ALA A 167 -4.42 -12.75 12.16
C ALA A 167 -4.85 -12.15 10.82
N PHE A 168 -5.90 -11.34 10.82
CA PHE A 168 -6.45 -10.70 9.64
C PHE A 168 -7.06 -9.35 10.03
N ILE A 169 -6.86 -8.34 9.19
CA ILE A 169 -7.39 -6.99 9.36
C ILE A 169 -8.00 -6.59 8.02
N TYR A 170 -9.11 -5.90 8.06
CA TYR A 170 -9.72 -5.31 6.86
C TYR A 170 -10.31 -3.95 7.22
N SER A 171 -10.40 -3.07 6.23
CA SER A 171 -11.09 -1.78 6.32
C SER A 171 -12.32 -1.78 5.44
N ASP A 172 -13.18 -0.81 5.64
CA ASP A 172 -14.19 -0.47 4.64
C ASP A 172 -13.49 0.17 3.43
N GLU A 173 -14.13 0.09 2.28
CA GLU A 173 -13.67 0.67 1.02
C GLU A 173 -14.77 1.54 0.42
N ASP A 174 -14.38 2.61 -0.25
CA ASP A 174 -15.24 3.46 -1.04
C ASP A 174 -14.84 3.41 -2.51
N LYS A 175 -15.80 3.63 -3.39
CA LYS A 175 -15.51 3.81 -4.81
C LYS A 175 -15.25 5.28 -5.11
N CYS A 176 -14.20 5.55 -5.86
CA CYS A 176 -13.91 6.87 -6.41
C CYS A 176 -13.76 6.81 -7.94
N ASP A 177 -14.06 7.91 -8.61
CA ASP A 177 -13.75 8.07 -10.02
C ASP A 177 -12.28 8.50 -10.23
N GLY A 178 -11.91 8.70 -11.51
CA GLY A 178 -10.57 9.15 -11.85
C GLY A 178 -10.18 10.54 -11.31
N GLU A 179 -11.14 11.31 -10.79
CA GLU A 179 -10.95 12.61 -10.14
C GLU A 179 -11.01 12.52 -8.61
N GLU A 180 -11.03 11.27 -8.06
CA GLU A 180 -11.17 10.98 -6.63
C GLU A 180 -12.50 11.44 -6.02
N THR A 181 -13.49 11.68 -6.85
CA THR A 181 -14.85 11.93 -6.39
C THR A 181 -15.45 10.62 -5.87
N ARG A 182 -15.84 10.60 -4.60
CA ARG A 182 -16.42 9.42 -3.94
C ARG A 182 -17.91 9.32 -4.20
N TYR A 183 -18.43 8.11 -4.28
CA TYR A 183 -19.84 7.81 -4.49
C TYR A 183 -20.47 7.13 -3.27
#